data_b336e52c6a142524db34243bcc0e8d99
#
_entry.id   b336e52c6a142524db34243bcc0e8d99
#
_cell.length_a   1.000
_cell.length_b   1.000
_cell.length_c   1.000
_cell.angle_alpha   90.00
_cell.angle_beta   90.00
_cell.angle_gamma   90.00
#
_symmetry.space_group_name_H-M   'P 1'
#
loop_
_entity.id
_entity.type
_entity.pdbx_description
1 polymer ?
#
loop_
_entity_poly.entity_id
_entity_poly.type
_entity_poly.pdbx_seq_one_letter_code
_entity_poly.pdbx_strand_id
1 'polypeptide(L)'
;MTAGSAIPSFRRGVKFRFDTTRDCWIILAPEKLFMPDEIAVEILQLVDGVREIDTIVDSLAARFDAPRDEIATDVIAALEDLSERGVIQLTDAE
;
A
#
# COMPACT_ATOMS: atom_id res chain seq x y z
N MET A 1 1.31 -6.10 15.93
CA MET A 1 1.62 -6.96 14.78
C MET A 1 0.47 -6.90 13.78
N THR A 2 0.79 -6.69 12.52
CA THR A 2 -0.23 -6.59 11.47
C THR A 2 -0.61 -7.97 10.97
N ALA A 3 -1.91 -8.27 11.00
CA ALA A 3 -2.41 -9.55 10.52
C ALA A 3 -2.68 -9.47 9.00
N GLY A 4 -2.54 -10.61 8.31
CA GLY A 4 -2.82 -10.69 6.89
C GLY A 4 -4.29 -10.43 6.54
N SER A 5 -5.18 -10.55 7.52
CA SER A 5 -6.60 -10.23 7.35
C SER A 5 -6.90 -8.74 7.50
N ALA A 6 -5.93 -7.92 7.89
CA ALA A 6 -6.14 -6.49 7.98
C ALA A 6 -6.41 -5.89 6.60
N ILE A 7 -7.25 -4.87 6.55
CA ILE A 7 -7.64 -4.21 5.32
C ILE A 7 -7.02 -2.82 5.28
N PRO A 8 -6.08 -2.57 4.37
CA PRO A 8 -5.53 -1.22 4.22
C PRO A 8 -6.48 -0.32 3.44
N SER A 9 -6.53 0.94 3.84
CA SER A 9 -7.28 1.96 3.13
C SER A 9 -6.57 3.30 3.26
N PHE A 10 -6.77 4.18 2.29
CA PHE A 10 -6.20 5.52 2.36
C PHE A 10 -6.89 6.32 3.45
N ARG A 11 -6.11 7.10 4.18
CA ARG A 11 -6.65 7.98 5.18
C ARG A 11 -7.38 9.14 4.52
N ARG A 12 -8.33 9.73 5.26
CA ARG A 12 -9.10 10.86 4.79
C ARG A 12 -8.17 12.02 4.38
N GLY A 13 -8.40 12.57 3.21
CA GLY A 13 -7.60 13.68 2.69
C GLY A 13 -6.33 13.27 1.97
N VAL A 14 -6.05 11.97 1.88
CA VAL A 14 -4.88 11.46 1.16
C VAL A 14 -5.30 11.05 -0.24
N LYS A 15 -4.51 11.47 -1.24
CA LYS A 15 -4.74 11.10 -2.64
C LYS A 15 -3.50 10.45 -3.21
N PHE A 16 -3.70 9.38 -3.94
CA PHE A 16 -2.63 8.66 -4.62
C PHE A 16 -2.92 8.72 -6.12
N ARG A 17 -2.01 9.33 -6.88
CA ARG A 17 -2.25 9.51 -8.32
C ARG A 17 -0.94 9.63 -9.08
N PHE A 18 -1.02 9.46 -10.40
CA PHE A 18 0.12 9.68 -11.28
C PHE A 18 0.19 11.18 -11.63
N ASP A 19 1.35 11.78 -11.40
CA ASP A 19 1.59 13.19 -11.70
C ASP A 19 2.28 13.29 -13.07
N THR A 20 1.55 13.80 -14.07
CA THR A 20 2.08 13.89 -15.43
C THR A 20 3.19 14.93 -15.55
N THR A 21 3.18 15.95 -14.71
CA THR A 21 4.23 16.97 -14.71
C THR A 21 5.56 16.40 -14.23
N ARG A 22 5.51 15.58 -13.17
CA ARG A 22 6.69 14.92 -12.61
C ARG A 22 7.00 13.57 -13.24
N ASP A 23 6.06 13.06 -14.02
CA ASP A 23 6.14 11.73 -14.66
C ASP A 23 6.39 10.62 -13.64
N CYS A 24 5.68 10.68 -12.52
CA CYS A 24 5.78 9.67 -11.46
C CYS A 24 4.53 9.66 -10.60
N TRP A 25 4.37 8.58 -9.85
CA TRP A 25 3.28 8.46 -8.89
C TRP A 25 3.60 9.30 -7.65
N ILE A 26 2.59 9.96 -7.11
CA ILE A 26 2.72 10.76 -5.90
C ILE A 26 1.60 10.45 -4.92
N ILE A 27 1.89 10.71 -3.66
CA ILE A 27 0.90 10.65 -2.58
C ILE A 27 0.75 12.06 -2.04
N LEU A 28 -0.46 12.60 -2.13
CA LEU A 28 -0.77 13.94 -1.61
C LEU A 28 -1.50 13.78 -0.28
N ALA A 29 -0.87 14.25 0.79
CA ALA A 29 -1.49 14.35 2.11
C ALA A 29 -1.71 15.83 2.43
N PRO A 30 -2.52 16.16 3.46
CA PRO A 30 -2.87 17.56 3.72
C PRO A 30 -1.69 18.50 3.86
N GLU A 31 -0.57 18.04 4.42
CA GLU A 31 0.59 18.91 4.64
C GLU A 31 1.88 18.39 4.03
N LYS A 32 1.80 17.28 3.30
CA LYS A 32 3.00 16.60 2.79
C LYS A 32 2.76 16.03 1.41
N LEU A 33 3.83 15.93 0.66
CA LEU A 33 3.85 15.21 -0.60
C LEU A 33 4.91 14.13 -0.51
N PHE A 34 4.55 12.90 -0.87
CA PHE A 34 5.47 11.75 -0.87
C PHE A 34 5.64 11.23 -2.28
N MET A 35 6.85 10.77 -2.59
CA MET A 35 7.11 10.06 -3.84
C MET A 35 7.42 8.61 -3.50
N PRO A 36 6.44 7.70 -3.65
CA PRO A 36 6.66 6.30 -3.32
C PRO A 36 7.60 5.63 -4.32
N ASP A 37 8.35 4.64 -3.86
CA ASP A 37 9.18 3.84 -4.75
C ASP A 37 8.31 2.86 -5.56
N GLU A 38 8.92 2.14 -6.49
CA GLU A 38 8.20 1.22 -7.38
C GLU A 38 7.41 0.16 -6.61
N ILE A 39 8.00 -0.37 -5.53
CA ILE A 39 7.34 -1.40 -4.73
C ILE A 39 6.11 -0.82 -4.05
N ALA A 40 6.24 0.35 -3.44
CA ALA A 40 5.12 1.02 -2.79
C ALA A 40 4.01 1.36 -3.78
N VAL A 41 4.37 1.79 -4.99
CA VAL A 41 3.38 2.09 -6.04
C VAL A 41 2.56 0.84 -6.37
N GLU A 42 3.23 -0.31 -6.56
CA GLU A 42 2.53 -1.56 -6.87
C GLU A 42 1.56 -1.97 -5.77
N ILE A 43 1.98 -1.81 -4.51
CA ILE A 43 1.13 -2.12 -3.37
C ILE A 43 -0.06 -1.16 -3.30
N LEU A 44 0.20 0.14 -3.43
CA LEU A 44 -0.84 1.16 -3.28
C LEU A 44 -1.89 1.10 -4.37
N GLN A 45 -1.55 0.64 -5.56
CA GLN A 45 -2.53 0.44 -6.63
C GLN A 45 -3.59 -0.61 -6.27
N LEU A 46 -3.29 -1.49 -5.32
CA LEU A 46 -4.21 -2.53 -4.88
C LEU A 46 -4.95 -2.17 -3.59
N VAL A 47 -4.62 -1.02 -2.99
CA VAL A 47 -5.29 -0.55 -1.77
C VAL A 47 -6.61 0.12 -2.16
N ASP A 48 -7.72 -0.51 -1.83
CA ASP A 48 -9.05 -0.02 -2.17
C ASP A 48 -10.03 0.01 -0.99
N GLY A 49 -9.54 -0.27 0.22
CA GLY A 49 -10.40 -0.30 1.40
C GLY A 49 -11.24 -1.55 1.55
N VAL A 50 -11.07 -2.51 0.66
CA VAL A 50 -11.83 -3.77 0.68
C VAL A 50 -10.89 -4.98 0.71
N ARG A 51 -9.81 -4.97 -0.06
CA ARG A 51 -8.86 -6.08 -0.10
C ARG A 51 -8.07 -6.19 1.18
N GLU A 52 -7.96 -7.42 1.67
CA GLU A 52 -7.07 -7.73 2.80
C GLU A 52 -5.63 -7.75 2.33
N ILE A 53 -4.70 -7.62 3.26
CA ILE A 53 -3.26 -7.72 2.96
C ILE A 53 -2.95 -9.04 2.25
N ASP A 54 -3.52 -10.15 2.71
CA ASP A 54 -3.31 -11.47 2.08
C ASP A 54 -3.70 -11.46 0.60
N THR A 55 -4.80 -10.79 0.25
CA THR A 55 -5.22 -10.69 -1.15
C THR A 55 -4.21 -9.89 -1.97
N ILE A 56 -3.70 -8.80 -1.40
CA ILE A 56 -2.68 -7.98 -2.06
C ILE A 56 -1.40 -8.80 -2.27
N VAL A 57 -0.99 -9.53 -1.23
CA VAL A 57 0.19 -10.41 -1.30
C VAL A 57 0.04 -11.46 -2.40
N ASP A 58 -1.12 -12.13 -2.44
CA ASP A 58 -1.38 -13.15 -3.45
C ASP A 58 -1.30 -12.57 -4.86
N SER A 59 -1.89 -11.39 -5.07
CA SER A 59 -1.87 -10.74 -6.38
C SER A 59 -0.45 -10.39 -6.81
N LEU A 60 0.35 -9.86 -5.91
CA LEU A 60 1.72 -9.46 -6.23
C LEU A 60 2.65 -10.66 -6.40
N ALA A 61 2.48 -11.70 -5.59
CA ALA A 61 3.28 -12.91 -5.71
C ALA A 61 3.04 -13.59 -7.07
N ALA A 62 1.79 -13.64 -7.53
CA ALA A 62 1.45 -14.18 -8.84
C ALA A 62 2.01 -13.32 -9.96
N ARG A 63 1.90 -12.00 -9.83
CA ARG A 63 2.33 -11.06 -10.87
C ARG A 63 3.85 -11.06 -11.06
N PHE A 64 4.60 -11.12 -9.97
CA PHE A 64 6.07 -11.05 -10.02
C PHE A 64 6.73 -12.42 -9.99
N ASP A 65 5.94 -13.49 -9.94
CA ASP A 65 6.46 -14.87 -9.89
C ASP A 65 7.51 -15.03 -8.79
N ALA A 66 7.17 -14.55 -7.61
CA ALA A 66 8.08 -14.53 -6.46
C ALA A 66 7.49 -15.33 -5.29
N PRO A 67 8.34 -15.83 -4.38
CA PRO A 67 7.85 -16.56 -3.21
C PRO A 67 6.91 -15.69 -2.37
N ARG A 68 5.75 -16.25 -2.02
CA ARG A 68 4.73 -15.53 -1.27
C ARG A 68 5.25 -14.98 0.05
N ASP A 69 6.09 -15.75 0.74
CA ASP A 69 6.62 -15.33 2.05
C ASP A 69 7.46 -14.06 1.94
N GLU A 70 8.26 -13.93 0.89
CA GLU A 70 9.07 -12.74 0.66
C GLU A 70 8.18 -11.55 0.34
N ILE A 71 7.19 -11.75 -0.53
CA ILE A 71 6.25 -10.69 -0.90
C ILE A 71 5.46 -10.24 0.34
N ALA A 72 5.00 -11.19 1.16
CA ALA A 72 4.24 -10.86 2.37
C ALA A 72 5.06 -10.00 3.32
N THR A 73 6.34 -10.35 3.54
CA THR A 73 7.23 -9.59 4.41
C THR A 73 7.38 -8.16 3.90
N ASP A 74 7.62 -7.99 2.61
CA ASP A 74 7.82 -6.67 2.00
C ASP A 74 6.54 -5.84 2.03
N VAL A 75 5.40 -6.45 1.71
CA VAL A 75 4.11 -5.77 1.70
C VAL A 75 3.74 -5.28 3.11
N ILE A 76 3.86 -6.15 4.10
CA ILE A 76 3.53 -5.79 5.48
C ILE A 76 4.43 -4.65 5.96
N ALA A 77 5.74 -4.75 5.72
CA ALA A 77 6.68 -3.72 6.12
C ALA A 77 6.35 -2.37 5.47
N ALA A 78 6.04 -2.38 4.18
CA ALA A 78 5.69 -1.16 3.45
C ALA A 78 4.39 -0.55 3.98
N LEU A 79 3.38 -1.38 4.20
CA LEU A 79 2.08 -0.89 4.70
C LEU A 79 2.19 -0.36 6.12
N GLU A 80 2.97 -1.00 6.98
CA GLU A 80 3.20 -0.50 8.34
C GLU A 80 3.91 0.85 8.32
N ASP A 81 4.91 1.00 7.47
CA ASP A 81 5.61 2.27 7.31
C ASP A 81 4.66 3.38 6.82
N LEU A 82 3.85 3.09 5.82
CA LEU A 82 2.87 4.05 5.30
C LEU A 82 1.80 4.39 6.34
N SER A 83 1.43 3.43 7.16
CA SER A 83 0.48 3.67 8.26
C SER A 83 1.09 4.62 9.30
N GLU A 84 2.36 4.44 9.64
CA GLU A 84 3.06 5.33 10.58
C GLU A 84 3.19 6.74 10.03
N ARG A 85 3.34 6.88 8.72
CA ARG A 85 3.43 8.19 8.07
C ARG A 85 2.06 8.85 7.89
N GLY A 86 0.98 8.18 8.24
CA GLY A 86 -0.36 8.75 8.15
C GLY A 86 -0.95 8.69 6.75
N VAL A 87 -0.38 7.90 5.85
CA VAL A 87 -0.87 7.77 4.47
C VAL A 87 -2.07 6.83 4.40
N ILE A 88 -1.98 5.71 5.10
CA ILE A 88 -3.04 4.70 5.12
C ILE A 88 -3.39 4.35 6.56
N GLN A 89 -4.47 3.62 6.70
CA GLN A 89 -4.85 2.99 7.97
C GLN A 89 -5.08 1.51 7.73
N LEU A 90 -4.82 0.72 8.75
CA LEU A 90 -5.01 -0.73 8.71
C LEU A 90 -6.16 -1.07 9.66
N THR A 91 -7.19 -1.70 9.12
CA THR A 91 -8.39 -2.05 9.87
C THR A 91 -8.52 -3.57 9.91
N ASP A 92 -8.76 -4.11 11.09
CA ASP A 92 -8.98 -5.55 11.21
C ASP A 92 -10.27 -5.94 10.52
N ALA A 93 -10.21 -7.02 9.74
CA ALA A 93 -11.40 -7.56 9.11
C ALA A 93 -12.16 -8.39 10.15
N GLU A 94 -13.45 -8.15 10.25
CA GLU A 94 -14.32 -8.94 11.12
C GLU A 94 -15.50 -9.46 10.36
#